data_52e67619e20aa9919035075165a3782f
#
_entry.id   52e67619e20aa9919035075165a3782f
#
_cell.length_a   1.000
_cell.length_b   1.000
_cell.length_c   1.000
_cell.angle_alpha   90.00
_cell.angle_beta   90.00
_cell.angle_gamma   90.00
#
_symmetry.space_group_name_H-M   'P 1'
#
loop_
_entity.id
_entity.type
_entity.pdbx_description
1 polymer ?
#
loop_
_entity_poly.entity_id
_entity_poly.type
_entity_poly.pdbx_seq_one_letter_code
_entity_poly.pdbx_strand_id
1 'polypeptide(L)'
;VDWVAHGYEMVQSIYPGWTFTAPDTVIADAMHAALLIGPRHLIGKNESEWLRTLASFEVELSCGDKPMDKGHALNVLEGPLSTIRYLMELLARDGDNPPLAAGEIVSTGTLTRALPVRPGETWTTKLTGIALEGASLRFE
;
A
#
# COMPACT_ATOMS: atom_id res chain seq x y z
N VAL A 1 12.26 1.51 10.82
CA VAL A 1 10.92 2.07 10.52
C VAL A 1 10.45 2.87 11.72
N ASP A 2 10.15 4.15 11.54
CA ASP A 2 9.75 5.05 12.63
C ASP A 2 8.24 5.02 12.88
N TRP A 3 7.48 4.87 11.82
CA TRP A 3 6.02 4.85 11.86
C TRP A 3 5.43 3.98 10.75
N VAL A 4 4.17 3.59 10.94
CA VAL A 4 3.33 2.91 9.96
C VAL A 4 2.03 3.70 9.77
N ALA A 5 1.44 3.59 8.60
CA ALA A 5 0.13 4.13 8.29
C ALA A 5 -0.60 3.20 7.31
N HIS A 6 -1.92 3.22 7.36
CA HIS A 6 -2.74 2.69 6.27
C HIS A 6 -2.97 3.80 5.25
N GLY A 7 -3.10 3.45 3.97
CA GLY A 7 -3.36 4.42 2.93
C GLY A 7 -3.97 3.80 1.67
N TYR A 8 -4.24 4.65 0.70
CA TYR A 8 -4.64 4.25 -0.65
C TYR A 8 -3.57 4.64 -1.65
N GLU A 9 -3.22 3.72 -2.51
CA GLU A 9 -2.55 4.03 -3.75
C GLU A 9 -3.58 4.11 -4.88
N MET A 10 -3.65 5.25 -5.55
CA MET A 10 -4.42 5.43 -6.76
C MET A 10 -3.49 5.21 -7.95
N VAL A 11 -3.93 4.37 -8.86
CA VAL A 11 -3.21 4.08 -10.10
C VAL A 11 -4.00 4.56 -11.30
N GLN A 12 -3.33 5.02 -12.33
CA GLN A 12 -3.92 5.41 -13.60
C GLN A 12 -3.02 4.98 -14.77
N SER A 13 -3.62 4.64 -15.89
CA SER A 13 -2.87 4.30 -17.10
C SER A 13 -2.95 5.43 -18.12
N ILE A 14 -1.79 5.84 -18.64
CA ILE A 14 -1.69 6.69 -19.83
C ILE A 14 -1.93 5.90 -21.12
N TYR A 15 -1.96 4.56 -21.04
CA TYR A 15 -2.15 3.68 -22.18
C TYR A 15 -3.63 3.32 -22.35
N PRO A 16 -4.18 3.43 -23.58
CA PRO A 16 -5.57 3.11 -23.83
C PRO A 16 -5.92 1.66 -23.45
N GLY A 17 -7.08 1.50 -22.81
CA GLY A 17 -7.62 0.19 -22.45
C GLY A 17 -6.78 -0.57 -21.42
N TRP A 18 -5.89 0.10 -20.68
CA TRP A 18 -5.00 -0.55 -19.69
C TRP A 18 -4.12 -1.65 -20.32
N THR A 19 -3.72 -1.47 -21.58
CA THR A 19 -2.88 -2.43 -22.30
C THR A 19 -1.46 -1.88 -22.40
N PHE A 20 -0.52 -2.51 -21.73
CA PHE A 20 0.86 -2.08 -21.65
C PHE A 20 1.81 -3.25 -21.37
N THR A 21 3.09 -3.07 -21.65
CA THR A 21 4.17 -4.02 -21.38
C THR A 21 4.93 -3.66 -20.10
N ALA A 22 5.80 -4.53 -19.62
CA ALA A 22 6.63 -4.23 -18.46
C ALA A 22 7.52 -2.96 -18.65
N PRO A 23 8.20 -2.74 -19.79
CA PRO A 23 8.89 -1.48 -20.05
C PRO A 23 7.99 -0.24 -19.99
N ASP A 24 6.75 -0.34 -20.50
CA ASP A 24 5.78 0.75 -20.45
C ASP A 24 5.43 1.12 -19.00
N THR A 25 5.33 0.11 -18.12
CA THR A 25 5.07 0.32 -16.69
C THR A 25 6.20 1.14 -16.05
N VAL A 26 7.45 0.83 -16.38
CA VAL A 26 8.61 1.58 -15.87
C VAL A 26 8.58 3.04 -16.36
N ILE A 27 8.29 3.27 -17.65
CA ILE A 27 8.22 4.61 -18.24
C ILE A 27 7.09 5.43 -17.61
N ALA A 28 5.97 4.79 -17.26
CA ALA A 28 4.81 5.44 -16.66
C ALA A 28 4.82 5.44 -15.13
N ASP A 29 5.99 5.43 -14.49
CA ASP A 29 6.18 5.48 -13.04
C ASP A 29 5.32 4.43 -12.30
N ALA A 30 5.38 3.17 -12.75
CA ALA A 30 4.58 2.05 -12.25
C ALA A 30 3.05 2.32 -12.25
N MET A 31 2.57 3.19 -13.14
CA MET A 31 1.16 3.66 -13.20
C MET A 31 0.73 4.44 -11.95
N HIS A 32 1.67 4.93 -11.16
CA HIS A 32 1.36 5.69 -9.95
C HIS A 32 0.67 7.01 -10.29
N ALA A 33 -0.45 7.30 -9.63
CA ALA A 33 -1.15 8.58 -9.75
C ALA A 33 -1.06 9.39 -8.47
N ALA A 34 -1.37 8.78 -7.32
CA ALA A 34 -1.28 9.44 -6.02
C ALA A 34 -1.25 8.41 -4.88
N LEU A 35 -0.65 8.80 -3.77
CA LEU A 35 -0.65 8.05 -2.52
C LEU A 35 -1.34 8.88 -1.44
N LEU A 36 -2.47 8.40 -0.93
CA LEU A 36 -3.09 8.93 0.29
C LEU A 36 -2.52 8.20 1.49
N ILE A 37 -1.93 8.94 2.41
CA ILE A 37 -1.38 8.41 3.66
C ILE A 37 -2.32 8.79 4.80
N GLY A 38 -2.84 7.81 5.51
CA GLY A 38 -3.66 7.99 6.70
C GLY A 38 -2.88 8.41 7.93
N PRO A 39 -3.49 8.37 9.11
CA PRO A 39 -2.83 8.72 10.36
C PRO A 39 -1.56 7.89 10.59
N ARG A 40 -0.49 8.57 11.00
CA ARG A 40 0.81 7.93 11.29
C ARG A 40 0.81 7.38 12.71
N HIS A 41 1.20 6.13 12.87
CA HIS A 41 1.35 5.46 14.14
C HIS A 41 2.82 5.16 14.40
N LEU A 42 3.38 5.75 15.45
CA LEU A 42 4.79 5.53 15.81
C LEU A 42 5.00 4.10 16.30
N ILE A 43 6.04 3.45 15.82
CA ILE A 43 6.44 2.12 16.28
C ILE A 43 6.84 2.18 17.76
N GLY A 44 7.76 3.07 18.11
CA GLY A 44 8.15 3.35 19.49
C GLY A 44 8.48 2.10 20.30
N LYS A 45 7.90 2.01 21.51
CA LYS A 45 8.14 0.89 22.44
C LYS A 45 7.27 -0.35 22.15
N ASN A 46 6.37 -0.27 21.18
CA ASN A 46 5.42 -1.36 20.86
C ASN A 46 5.88 -2.19 19.66
N GLU A 47 7.18 -2.26 19.41
CA GLU A 47 7.76 -2.95 18.27
C GLU A 47 7.27 -4.40 18.14
N SER A 48 7.28 -5.18 19.23
CA SER A 48 6.84 -6.57 19.20
C SER A 48 5.37 -6.74 18.81
N GLU A 49 4.52 -5.81 19.20
CA GLU A 49 3.11 -5.82 18.82
C GLU A 49 2.94 -5.49 17.33
N TRP A 50 3.65 -4.47 16.83
CA TRP A 50 3.67 -4.14 15.43
C TRP A 50 4.19 -5.27 14.55
N LEU A 51 5.28 -5.93 14.94
CA LEU A 51 5.82 -7.09 14.23
C LEU A 51 4.77 -8.19 14.08
N ARG A 52 4.05 -8.49 15.15
CA ARG A 52 3.01 -9.52 15.15
C ARG A 52 1.79 -9.15 14.33
N THR A 53 1.27 -7.92 14.51
CA THR A 53 0.02 -7.48 13.87
C THR A 53 0.20 -7.16 12.39
N LEU A 54 1.34 -6.59 11.98
CA LEU A 54 1.66 -6.35 10.56
C LEU A 54 1.80 -7.64 9.74
N ALA A 55 2.01 -8.79 10.38
CA ALA A 55 2.09 -10.07 9.70
C ALA A 55 0.73 -10.77 9.50
N SER A 56 -0.35 -10.29 10.14
CA SER A 56 -1.60 -11.08 10.23
C SER A 56 -2.90 -10.30 10.12
N PHE A 57 -2.85 -8.99 9.89
CA PHE A 57 -4.07 -8.18 9.81
C PHE A 57 -4.86 -8.42 8.52
N GLU A 58 -6.12 -8.02 8.55
CA GLU A 58 -7.02 -8.04 7.41
C GLU A 58 -7.53 -6.64 7.10
N VAL A 59 -7.89 -6.41 5.85
CA VAL A 59 -8.55 -5.20 5.37
C VAL A 59 -9.80 -5.55 4.57
N GLU A 60 -10.89 -4.85 4.81
CA GLU A 60 -12.08 -4.88 3.99
C GLU A 60 -12.19 -3.55 3.24
N LEU A 61 -12.38 -3.63 1.92
CA LEU A 61 -12.57 -2.49 1.03
C LEU A 61 -14.03 -2.42 0.61
N SER A 62 -14.68 -1.29 0.78
CA SER A 62 -16.09 -1.06 0.43
C SER A 62 -16.27 0.18 -0.43
N CYS A 63 -17.31 0.17 -1.28
CA CYS A 63 -17.79 1.33 -2.02
C CYS A 63 -19.22 1.65 -1.52
N GLY A 64 -19.40 2.79 -0.85
CA GLY A 64 -20.59 3.03 -0.05
C GLY A 64 -20.79 1.92 0.96
N ASP A 65 -21.99 1.35 1.01
CA ASP A 65 -22.33 0.23 1.90
C ASP A 65 -22.00 -1.15 1.31
N LYS A 66 -21.45 -1.21 0.09
CA LYS A 66 -21.18 -2.47 -0.59
C LYS A 66 -19.74 -2.94 -0.35
N PRO A 67 -19.52 -4.11 0.27
CA PRO A 67 -18.22 -4.76 0.30
C PRO A 67 -17.75 -5.09 -1.12
N MET A 68 -16.52 -4.72 -1.45
CA MET A 68 -15.95 -4.87 -2.78
C MET A 68 -14.83 -5.90 -2.81
N ASP A 69 -13.98 -5.89 -1.78
CA ASP A 69 -12.87 -6.84 -1.69
C ASP A 69 -12.36 -6.99 -0.25
N LYS A 70 -11.60 -8.07 -0.01
CA LYS A 70 -10.89 -8.33 1.25
C LYS A 70 -9.44 -8.66 0.97
N GLY A 71 -8.56 -8.10 1.79
CA GLY A 71 -7.14 -8.37 1.75
C GLY A 71 -6.61 -8.87 3.07
N HIS A 72 -5.46 -9.53 3.02
CA HIS A 72 -4.72 -10.02 4.16
C HIS A 72 -3.27 -9.56 4.08
N ALA A 73 -2.63 -9.35 5.21
CA ALA A 73 -1.21 -8.94 5.29
C ALA A 73 -0.30 -9.80 4.39
N LEU A 74 -0.55 -11.11 4.32
CA LEU A 74 0.24 -12.05 3.52
C LEU A 74 0.06 -11.91 2.00
N ASN A 75 -0.86 -11.09 1.52
CA ASN A 75 -1.00 -10.83 0.08
C ASN A 75 0.20 -10.05 -0.49
N VAL A 76 1.01 -9.43 0.37
CA VAL A 76 2.22 -8.70 -0.03
C VAL A 76 3.47 -9.39 0.50
N LEU A 77 4.02 -10.34 -0.27
CA LEU A 77 5.32 -10.99 -0.03
C LEU A 77 5.57 -11.40 1.44
N GLU A 78 4.68 -12.19 2.02
CA GLU A 78 4.76 -12.65 3.42
C GLU A 78 4.54 -11.53 4.46
N GLY A 79 4.02 -10.38 4.04
CA GLY A 79 3.69 -9.24 4.89
C GLY A 79 4.49 -7.97 4.57
N PRO A 80 3.98 -6.80 4.98
CA PRO A 80 4.59 -5.49 4.67
C PRO A 80 6.06 -5.36 5.08
N LEU A 81 6.46 -5.89 6.22
CA LEU A 81 7.85 -5.81 6.69
C LEU A 81 8.80 -6.69 5.87
N SER A 82 8.33 -7.85 5.39
CA SER A 82 9.12 -8.69 4.49
C SER A 82 9.35 -7.99 3.16
N THR A 83 8.37 -7.25 2.66
CA THR A 83 8.51 -6.42 1.45
C THR A 83 9.62 -5.40 1.60
N ILE A 84 9.67 -4.68 2.73
CA ILE A 84 10.74 -3.70 3.01
C ILE A 84 12.10 -4.40 3.07
N ARG A 85 12.18 -5.56 3.74
CA ARG A 85 13.40 -6.35 3.81
C ARG A 85 13.91 -6.73 2.41
N TYR A 86 13.04 -7.25 1.55
CA TYR A 86 13.41 -7.60 0.17
C TYR A 86 13.87 -6.38 -0.63
N LEU A 87 13.21 -5.23 -0.47
CA LEU A 87 13.65 -3.99 -1.10
C LEU A 87 15.05 -3.59 -0.63
N MET A 88 15.32 -3.64 0.67
CA MET A 88 16.65 -3.33 1.21
C MET A 88 17.73 -4.29 0.71
N GLU A 89 17.42 -5.59 0.64
CA GLU A 89 18.33 -6.61 0.09
C GLU A 89 18.60 -6.40 -1.40
N LEU A 90 17.59 -5.95 -2.17
CA LEU A 90 17.74 -5.62 -3.57
C LEU A 90 18.65 -4.40 -3.76
N LEU A 91 18.36 -3.31 -3.07
CA LEU A 91 19.15 -2.08 -3.14
C LEU A 91 20.60 -2.29 -2.66
N ALA A 92 20.82 -3.16 -1.68
CA ALA A 92 22.18 -3.49 -1.24
C ALA A 92 23.05 -4.19 -2.30
N ARG A 93 22.43 -4.79 -3.32
CA ARG A 93 23.12 -5.44 -4.45
C ARG A 93 23.12 -4.58 -5.71
N ASP A 94 22.40 -3.49 -5.71
CA ASP A 94 22.28 -2.56 -6.82
C ASP A 94 23.35 -1.48 -6.68
N GLY A 95 24.27 -1.43 -7.66
CA GLY A 95 25.35 -0.43 -7.67
C GLY A 95 24.92 0.92 -8.24
N ASP A 96 23.75 1.01 -8.86
CA ASP A 96 23.27 2.19 -9.57
C ASP A 96 22.28 3.02 -8.72
N ASN A 97 21.60 2.38 -7.76
CA ASN A 97 20.60 3.06 -6.92
C ASN A 97 21.07 3.16 -5.45
N PRO A 98 20.77 4.29 -4.78
CA PRO A 98 21.13 4.46 -3.38
C PRO A 98 20.28 3.55 -2.46
N PRO A 99 20.79 3.19 -1.28
CA PRO A 99 19.97 2.53 -0.26
C PRO A 99 18.87 3.45 0.26
N LEU A 100 17.84 2.87 0.88
CA LEU A 100 16.81 3.66 1.56
C LEU A 100 17.42 4.58 2.61
N ALA A 101 17.01 5.83 2.60
CA ALA A 101 17.48 6.87 3.50
C ALA A 101 16.42 7.25 4.55
N ALA A 102 16.87 7.90 5.63
CA ALA A 102 15.96 8.43 6.64
C ALA A 102 15.03 9.49 6.04
N GLY A 103 13.76 9.42 6.36
CA GLY A 103 12.70 10.31 5.84
C GLY A 103 11.99 9.81 4.61
N GLU A 104 12.45 8.74 3.97
CA GLU A 104 11.75 8.12 2.85
C GLU A 104 10.51 7.36 3.31
N ILE A 105 9.50 7.35 2.44
CA ILE A 105 8.24 6.64 2.65
C ILE A 105 8.16 5.50 1.64
N VAL A 106 7.89 4.30 2.13
CA VAL A 106 7.76 3.11 1.29
C VAL A 106 6.33 2.60 1.36
N SER A 107 5.67 2.52 0.20
CA SER A 107 4.44 1.77 0.02
C SER A 107 4.79 0.30 -0.21
N THR A 108 4.25 -0.58 0.61
CA THR A 108 4.64 -2.01 0.61
C THR A 108 3.82 -2.89 -0.32
N GLY A 109 3.01 -2.30 -1.16
CA GLY A 109 2.16 -3.00 -2.10
C GLY A 109 0.70 -3.10 -1.66
N THR A 110 -0.16 -3.50 -2.60
CA THR A 110 -1.60 -3.54 -2.37
C THR A 110 -2.05 -4.82 -1.68
N LEU A 111 -2.98 -4.69 -0.75
CA LEU A 111 -3.60 -5.79 -0.02
C LEU A 111 -4.84 -6.32 -0.73
N THR A 112 -5.53 -5.45 -1.47
CA THR A 112 -6.76 -5.75 -2.23
C THR A 112 -6.50 -5.58 -3.73
N ARG A 113 -7.42 -6.02 -4.57
CA ARG A 113 -7.34 -5.76 -6.01
C ARG A 113 -7.48 -4.26 -6.28
N ALA A 114 -6.82 -3.79 -7.33
CA ALA A 114 -7.11 -2.49 -7.91
C ALA A 114 -8.48 -2.56 -8.63
N LEU A 115 -9.40 -1.69 -8.22
CA LEU A 115 -10.76 -1.64 -8.76
C LEU A 115 -11.01 -0.28 -9.42
N PRO A 116 -11.75 -0.25 -10.54
CA PRO A 116 -12.07 1.02 -11.19
C PRO A 116 -12.97 1.86 -10.29
N VAL A 117 -12.66 3.15 -10.21
CA VAL A 117 -13.40 4.14 -9.43
C VAL A 117 -14.11 5.13 -10.35
N ARG A 118 -15.19 5.76 -9.88
CA ARG A 118 -15.99 6.73 -10.63
C ARG A 118 -16.25 7.98 -9.81
N PRO A 119 -16.43 9.14 -10.46
CA PRO A 119 -16.88 10.33 -9.77
C PRO A 119 -18.17 10.10 -8.97
N GLY A 120 -18.24 10.69 -7.77
CA GLY A 120 -19.34 10.53 -6.83
C GLY A 120 -19.24 9.34 -5.88
N GLU A 121 -18.34 8.38 -6.13
CA GLU A 121 -18.14 7.23 -5.26
C GLU A 121 -17.35 7.59 -4.00
N THR A 122 -17.73 6.96 -2.89
CA THR A 122 -16.96 7.00 -1.63
C THR A 122 -16.47 5.59 -1.31
N TRP A 123 -15.18 5.46 -1.19
CA TRP A 123 -14.50 4.21 -0.87
C TRP A 123 -13.97 4.25 0.54
N THR A 124 -14.17 3.17 1.28
CA THR A 124 -13.75 3.06 2.68
C THR A 124 -13.00 1.75 2.92
N THR A 125 -12.06 1.79 3.85
CA THR A 125 -11.41 0.58 4.35
C THR A 125 -11.69 0.39 5.83
N LYS A 126 -11.78 -0.87 6.25
CA LYS A 126 -11.81 -1.27 7.64
C LYS A 126 -10.73 -2.32 7.88
N LEU A 127 -9.89 -2.07 8.87
CA LEU A 127 -8.84 -3.02 9.26
C LEU A 127 -9.26 -3.79 10.52
N THR A 128 -8.82 -5.04 10.60
CA THR A 128 -8.99 -5.91 11.77
C THR A 128 -7.66 -6.60 12.10
N GLY A 129 -7.41 -6.84 13.39
CA GLY A 129 -6.19 -7.47 13.86
C GLY A 129 -4.96 -6.56 13.98
N ILE A 130 -5.13 -5.25 13.75
CA ILE A 130 -4.08 -4.24 13.86
C ILE A 130 -4.67 -2.91 14.37
N ALA A 131 -3.88 -2.13 15.09
CA ALA A 131 -4.28 -0.82 15.60
C ALA A 131 -4.05 0.32 14.59
N LEU A 132 -4.51 0.11 13.34
CA LEU A 132 -4.52 1.13 12.30
C LEU A 132 -5.96 1.54 11.99
N GLU A 133 -6.17 2.82 11.80
CA GLU A 133 -7.45 3.35 11.37
C GLU A 133 -7.70 3.05 9.89
N GLY A 134 -8.95 2.77 9.54
CA GLY A 134 -9.38 2.73 8.15
C GLY A 134 -9.34 4.13 7.52
N ALA A 135 -9.41 4.18 6.22
CA ALA A 135 -9.44 5.43 5.47
C ALA A 135 -10.72 5.55 4.65
N SER A 136 -11.13 6.78 4.38
CA SER A 136 -12.26 7.10 3.50
C SER A 136 -11.81 8.08 2.43
N LEU A 137 -12.13 7.79 1.18
CA LEU A 137 -11.78 8.59 0.02
C LEU A 137 -13.02 8.78 -0.87
N ARG A 138 -13.35 10.03 -1.17
CA ARG A 138 -14.41 10.38 -2.12
C ARG A 138 -13.79 10.88 -3.42
N PHE A 139 -14.28 10.35 -4.53
CA PHE A 139 -13.92 10.79 -5.88
C PHE A 139 -14.92 11.84 -6.37
N GLU A 140 -14.43 12.96 -6.89
CA GLU A 140 -15.22 14.06 -7.46
C GLU A 140 -15.09 14.15 -8.98
#